data_cba3a33f63f85dc34f4579f25bf7627a
#
_entry.id   cba3a33f63f85dc34f4579f25bf7627a
#
_cell.length_a   1.000
_cell.length_b   1.000
_cell.length_c   1.000
_cell.angle_alpha   90.00
_cell.angle_beta   90.00
_cell.angle_gamma   90.00
#
_symmetry.space_group_name_H-M   'P 1'
#
loop_
_entity.id
_entity.type
_entity.pdbx_description
1 polymer ?
#
loop_
_entity_poly.entity_id
_entity_poly.type
_entity_poly.pdbx_seq_one_letter_code
_entity_poly.pdbx_strand_id
1 'polypeptide(L)'
;MGHFESPDSVSYALLLLPVTQQTDVGPWQLVVFKHGSSDASLVSKRLEHCEGKDCFAPVIYTEPPGKYVGFDETKSVHLKLDGIGVEYLEKSSYIDYWWQGRYHKIWTSD
;
A
#
# COMPACT_ATOMS: atom_id res chain seq x y z
N MET A 1 1.86 2.91 -9.74
CA MET A 1 3.26 3.30 -9.45
C MET A 1 3.31 4.67 -8.80
N GLY A 2 4.37 4.96 -8.10
CA GLY A 2 4.51 6.24 -7.43
C GLY A 2 5.88 6.41 -6.80
N HIS A 3 6.09 7.57 -6.19
CA HIS A 3 7.30 7.87 -5.44
C HIS A 3 7.04 7.56 -3.96
N PHE A 4 6.97 6.26 -3.61
CA PHE A 4 6.55 5.84 -2.28
C PHE A 4 7.67 5.95 -1.24
N GLU A 5 8.91 5.73 -1.61
CA GLU A 5 10.04 5.69 -0.68
C GLU A 5 11.10 6.76 -0.93
N SER A 6 11.06 7.41 -2.07
CA SER A 6 12.03 8.43 -2.45
C SER A 6 11.44 9.34 -3.51
N PRO A 7 11.75 10.66 -3.50
CA PRO A 7 11.32 11.54 -4.57
C PRO A 7 12.06 11.28 -5.89
N ASP A 8 13.21 10.60 -5.80
CA ASP A 8 14.09 10.37 -6.97
C ASP A 8 13.89 9.03 -7.65
N SER A 9 13.05 8.17 -7.11
CA SER A 9 12.83 6.84 -7.68
C SER A 9 11.35 6.49 -7.70
N VAL A 10 10.98 5.66 -8.67
CA VAL A 10 9.62 5.16 -8.82
C VAL A 10 9.56 3.74 -8.26
N SER A 11 8.51 3.46 -7.50
CA SER A 11 8.20 2.14 -6.99
C SER A 11 6.85 1.68 -7.53
N TYR A 12 6.60 0.39 -7.44
CA TYR A 12 5.35 -0.21 -7.91
C TYR A 12 4.69 -0.94 -6.74
N ALA A 13 3.45 -0.57 -6.44
CA ALA A 13 2.64 -1.30 -5.47
C ALA A 13 1.72 -2.22 -6.25
N LEU A 14 1.77 -3.51 -5.97
CA LEU A 14 0.99 -4.52 -6.67
C LEU A 14 0.24 -5.39 -5.68
N LEU A 15 -1.00 -5.70 -6.05
CA LEU A 15 -1.80 -6.67 -5.33
C LEU A 15 -1.65 -8.01 -6.04
N LEU A 16 -1.04 -8.98 -5.37
CA LEU A 16 -0.73 -10.27 -5.96
C LEU A 16 -1.72 -11.33 -5.50
N LEU A 17 -2.25 -12.08 -6.45
CA LEU A 17 -3.18 -13.18 -6.21
C LEU A 17 -2.56 -14.48 -6.76
N PRO A 18 -2.91 -15.65 -6.17
CA PRO A 18 -2.50 -16.93 -6.78
C PRO A 18 -3.00 -17.04 -8.21
N VAL A 19 -2.19 -17.65 -9.08
CA VAL A 19 -2.51 -17.76 -10.52
C VAL A 19 -3.79 -18.53 -10.78
N THR A 20 -4.20 -19.42 -9.87
CA THR A 20 -5.43 -20.19 -9.99
C THR A 20 -6.66 -19.46 -9.49
N GLN A 21 -6.48 -18.29 -8.86
CA GLN A 21 -7.58 -17.54 -8.28
C GLN A 21 -8.24 -16.67 -9.36
N GLN A 22 -9.52 -16.89 -9.57
CA GLN A 22 -10.26 -16.21 -10.64
C GLN A 22 -11.12 -15.05 -10.15
N THR A 23 -11.18 -14.85 -8.82
CA THR A 23 -11.96 -13.77 -8.22
C THR A 23 -11.10 -13.05 -7.19
N ASP A 24 -11.61 -11.95 -6.64
CA ASP A 24 -10.97 -11.20 -5.57
C ASP A 24 -11.22 -11.81 -4.17
N VAL A 25 -11.86 -12.98 -4.12
CA VAL A 25 -12.05 -13.73 -2.88
C VAL A 25 -10.99 -14.82 -2.79
N GLY A 26 -10.27 -14.84 -1.68
CA GLY A 26 -9.18 -15.78 -1.43
C GLY A 26 -7.90 -15.07 -1.03
N PRO A 27 -6.79 -15.79 -0.92
CA PRO A 27 -5.52 -15.20 -0.49
C PRO A 27 -5.02 -14.10 -1.39
N TRP A 28 -4.37 -13.09 -0.80
CA TRP A 28 -3.75 -12.00 -1.54
C TRP A 28 -2.59 -11.42 -0.73
N GLN A 29 -1.72 -10.66 -1.39
CA GLN A 29 -0.68 -9.90 -0.72
C GLN A 29 -0.43 -8.59 -1.45
N LEU A 30 -0.12 -7.56 -0.67
CA LEU A 30 0.25 -6.24 -1.17
C LEU A 30 1.77 -6.11 -1.08
N VAL A 31 2.42 -5.90 -2.21
CA VAL A 31 3.87 -5.88 -2.29
C VAL A 31 4.31 -4.61 -3.01
N VAL A 32 5.35 -3.96 -2.49
CA VAL A 32 6.01 -2.82 -3.15
C VAL A 32 7.30 -3.31 -3.75
N PHE A 33 7.50 -3.02 -5.03
CA PHE A 33 8.71 -3.36 -5.77
C PHE A 33 9.45 -2.08 -6.15
N LYS A 34 10.76 -2.08 -6.01
CA LYS A 34 11.62 -1.00 -6.50
C LYS A 34 12.91 -1.58 -7.06
N HIS A 35 13.55 -0.82 -7.94
CA HIS A 35 14.87 -1.22 -8.45
C HIS A 35 15.91 -1.11 -7.35
N GLY A 36 16.82 -2.09 -7.30
CA GLY A 36 17.96 -2.04 -6.41
C GLY A 36 18.95 -0.94 -6.85
N SER A 37 19.80 -0.56 -5.91
CA SER A 37 20.72 0.57 -6.12
C SER A 37 21.86 0.30 -7.10
N SER A 38 22.14 -0.96 -7.41
CA SER A 38 23.37 -1.32 -8.14
C SER A 38 23.14 -2.00 -9.49
N ASP A 39 21.92 -2.41 -9.83
CA ASP A 39 21.64 -3.09 -11.09
C ASP A 39 20.14 -3.14 -11.38
N ALA A 40 19.75 -4.00 -12.31
CA ALA A 40 18.36 -4.16 -12.72
C ALA A 40 17.53 -5.05 -11.76
N SER A 41 18.10 -5.50 -10.64
CA SER A 41 17.36 -6.34 -9.70
C SER A 41 16.27 -5.53 -9.01
N LEU A 42 15.15 -6.20 -8.71
CA LEU A 42 14.06 -5.63 -7.97
C LEU A 42 14.15 -6.01 -6.51
N VAL A 43 13.95 -5.03 -5.65
CA VAL A 43 13.81 -5.26 -4.22
C VAL A 43 12.31 -5.19 -3.89
N SER A 44 11.82 -6.17 -3.14
CA SER A 44 10.40 -6.21 -2.80
C SER A 44 10.18 -6.17 -1.29
N LYS A 45 9.04 -5.58 -0.88
CA LYS A 45 8.59 -5.56 0.50
C LYS A 45 7.11 -5.90 0.52
N ARG A 46 6.75 -6.89 1.34
CA ARG A 46 5.34 -7.22 1.55
C ARG A 46 4.79 -6.36 2.67
N LEU A 47 3.78 -5.56 2.37
CA LEU A 47 3.15 -4.65 3.33
C LEU A 47 1.99 -5.27 4.08
N GLU A 48 1.22 -6.11 3.39
CA GLU A 48 0.00 -6.69 3.94
C GLU A 48 -0.28 -8.01 3.24
N HIS A 49 -0.95 -8.92 3.91
CA HIS A 49 -1.39 -10.17 3.28
C HIS A 49 -2.57 -10.76 4.04
N CYS A 50 -3.33 -11.59 3.32
CA CYS A 50 -4.40 -12.38 3.90
C CYS A 50 -4.33 -13.76 3.27
N GLU A 51 -4.31 -14.82 4.08
CA GLU A 51 -4.05 -16.18 3.59
C GLU A 51 -5.29 -17.07 3.54
N GLY A 52 -6.41 -16.63 4.10
CA GLY A 52 -7.62 -17.43 4.17
C GLY A 52 -8.40 -17.48 2.88
N LYS A 53 -9.23 -18.49 2.74
CA LYS A 53 -10.12 -18.64 1.58
C LYS A 53 -11.25 -17.60 1.57
N ASP A 54 -11.53 -16.98 2.72
CA ASP A 54 -12.60 -16.01 2.86
C ASP A 54 -12.07 -14.57 2.83
N CYS A 55 -10.83 -14.35 2.44
CA CYS A 55 -10.25 -13.03 2.28
C CYS A 55 -10.84 -12.32 1.07
N PHE A 56 -11.04 -11.01 1.19
CA PHE A 56 -11.42 -10.15 0.07
C PHE A 56 -10.27 -9.21 -0.24
N ALA A 57 -9.86 -9.18 -1.51
CA ALA A 57 -8.80 -8.29 -1.93
C ALA A 57 -9.29 -6.84 -1.90
N PRO A 58 -8.49 -5.91 -1.35
CA PRO A 58 -8.84 -4.50 -1.37
C PRO A 58 -8.54 -3.88 -2.74
N VAL A 59 -8.98 -2.64 -2.93
CA VAL A 59 -8.56 -1.79 -4.04
C VAL A 59 -7.37 -0.97 -3.57
N ILE A 60 -6.35 -0.83 -4.40
CA ILE A 60 -5.19 0.01 -4.08
C ILE A 60 -5.07 1.15 -5.10
N TYR A 61 -4.54 2.28 -4.64
CA TYR A 61 -4.35 3.46 -5.47
C TYR A 61 -3.24 4.34 -4.89
N THR A 62 -2.78 5.30 -5.68
CA THR A 62 -1.75 6.24 -5.25
C THR A 62 -2.41 7.44 -4.58
N GLU A 63 -1.98 7.75 -3.35
CA GLU A 63 -2.37 8.98 -2.65
C GLU A 63 -1.28 10.02 -2.83
N PRO A 64 -1.58 11.20 -3.39
CA PRO A 64 -0.56 12.22 -3.59
C PRO A 64 -0.06 12.79 -2.26
N PRO A 65 1.11 13.46 -2.27
CA PRO A 65 1.58 14.16 -1.08
C PRO A 65 0.56 15.16 -0.57
N GLY A 66 0.50 15.37 0.73
CA GLY A 66 -0.44 16.30 1.34
C GLY A 66 -0.80 15.89 2.74
N LYS A 67 -1.77 16.61 3.31
CA LYS A 67 -2.24 16.35 4.67
C LYS A 67 -3.41 15.38 4.66
N TYR A 68 -3.31 14.35 5.50
CA TYR A 68 -4.37 13.35 5.67
C TYR A 68 -4.73 13.24 7.15
N VAL A 69 -6.02 13.16 7.43
CA VAL A 69 -6.55 13.07 8.80
C VAL A 69 -7.12 11.69 9.00
N GLY A 70 -6.82 11.06 10.15
CA GLY A 70 -7.36 9.77 10.52
C GLY A 70 -8.87 9.86 10.76
N PHE A 71 -9.57 8.73 10.65
CA PHE A 71 -11.02 8.70 10.75
C PHE A 71 -11.55 9.15 12.12
N ASP A 72 -10.74 9.01 13.18
CA ASP A 72 -11.11 9.45 14.52
C ASP A 72 -10.72 10.91 14.80
N GLU A 73 -10.12 11.58 13.81
CA GLU A 73 -9.68 12.98 13.87
C GLU A 73 -8.61 13.26 14.93
N THR A 74 -8.12 12.24 15.64
CA THR A 74 -7.08 12.42 16.66
C THR A 74 -5.67 12.39 16.07
N LYS A 75 -5.53 11.88 14.85
CA LYS A 75 -4.23 11.76 14.18
C LYS A 75 -4.29 12.43 12.83
N SER A 76 -3.19 13.05 12.45
CA SER A 76 -3.01 13.55 11.09
C SER A 76 -1.56 13.34 10.68
N VAL A 77 -1.35 13.20 9.38
CA VAL A 77 0.00 13.07 8.82
C VAL A 77 0.11 13.98 7.62
N HIS A 78 1.32 14.47 7.39
CA HIS A 78 1.64 15.24 6.19
C HIS A 78 2.59 14.40 5.35
N LEU A 79 2.08 13.82 4.26
CA LEU A 79 2.89 13.00 3.38
C LEU A 79 3.77 13.88 2.51
N LYS A 80 5.06 13.62 2.53
CA LYS A 80 6.03 14.28 1.64
C LYS A 80 6.24 13.49 0.36
N LEU A 81 5.90 12.21 0.38
CA LEU A 81 5.98 11.31 -0.76
C LEU A 81 4.59 10.77 -1.06
N ASP A 82 4.44 10.08 -2.17
CA ASP A 82 3.19 9.38 -2.48
C ASP A 82 2.91 8.32 -1.42
N GLY A 83 1.65 8.14 -1.04
CA GLY A 83 1.19 7.05 -0.20
C GLY A 83 0.48 5.99 -1.02
N ILE A 84 0.28 4.83 -0.42
CA ILE A 84 -0.47 3.75 -1.03
C ILE A 84 -1.82 3.67 -0.32
N GLY A 85 -2.88 4.08 -1.01
CA GLY A 85 -4.23 3.94 -0.49
C GLY A 85 -4.71 2.52 -0.62
N VAL A 86 -5.33 2.01 0.43
CA VAL A 86 -5.89 0.65 0.46
C VAL A 86 -7.32 0.78 0.95
N GLU A 87 -8.27 0.31 0.14
CA GLU A 87 -9.69 0.44 0.45
C GLU A 87 -10.38 -0.92 0.37
N TYR A 88 -10.99 -1.30 1.49
CA TYR A 88 -11.88 -2.45 1.54
C TYR A 88 -13.29 -1.92 1.28
N LEU A 89 -13.87 -2.29 0.14
CA LEU A 89 -15.15 -1.77 -0.31
C LEU A 89 -16.23 -1.89 0.78
N GLU A 90 -16.92 -0.77 1.03
CA GLU A 90 -18.01 -0.66 1.99
C GLU A 90 -17.61 -0.95 3.45
N LYS A 91 -16.30 -0.91 3.74
CA LYS A 91 -15.82 -1.16 5.10
C LYS A 91 -14.86 -0.06 5.56
N SER A 92 -13.59 -0.20 5.21
CA SER A 92 -12.56 0.65 5.79
C SER A 92 -11.51 0.99 4.76
N SER A 93 -10.73 2.02 5.05
CA SER A 93 -9.60 2.40 4.21
C SER A 93 -8.46 2.91 5.06
N TYR A 94 -7.26 2.75 4.54
CA TYR A 94 -6.06 3.28 5.17
C TYR A 94 -5.05 3.68 4.10
N ILE A 95 -3.99 4.40 4.55
CA ILE A 95 -2.87 4.76 3.70
C ILE A 95 -1.61 4.19 4.32
N ASP A 96 -0.84 3.43 3.52
CA ASP A 96 0.52 3.04 3.88
C ASP A 96 1.46 4.12 3.36
N TYR A 97 2.32 4.67 4.23
CA TYR A 97 3.25 5.72 3.85
C TYR A 97 4.63 5.49 4.46
N TRP A 98 5.65 5.92 3.73
CA TRP A 98 7.05 5.76 4.13
C TRP A 98 7.46 6.93 5.03
N TRP A 99 7.97 6.59 6.21
CA TRP A 99 8.45 7.59 7.16
C TRP A 99 9.57 6.98 7.99
N GLN A 100 10.72 7.69 8.05
CA GLN A 100 11.87 7.28 8.86
C GLN A 100 12.30 5.82 8.59
N GLY A 101 12.40 5.46 7.32
CA GLY A 101 12.97 4.18 6.92
C GLY A 101 12.03 2.99 6.98
N ARG A 102 10.74 3.20 7.18
CA ARG A 102 9.77 2.10 7.20
C ARG A 102 8.38 2.59 6.82
N TYR A 103 7.48 1.65 6.52
CA TYR A 103 6.09 1.96 6.25
C TYR A 103 5.29 2.10 7.53
N HIS A 104 4.41 3.07 7.54
CA HIS A 104 3.45 3.34 8.60
C HIS A 104 2.04 3.32 8.00
N LYS A 105 1.03 3.21 8.85
CA LYS A 105 -0.36 3.13 8.42
C LYS A 105 -1.19 4.17 9.15
N ILE A 106 -2.06 4.86 8.39
CA ILE A 106 -3.07 5.74 8.99
C ILE A 106 -4.44 5.33 8.43
N TRP A 107 -5.36 5.01 9.33
CA TRP A 107 -6.73 4.64 8.96
C TRP A 107 -7.52 5.90 8.65
N THR A 108 -8.12 5.97 7.46
CA THR A 108 -8.85 7.15 6.99
C THR A 108 -10.36 6.93 7.01
N SER A 109 -10.84 5.70 7.09
CA SER A 109 -12.24 5.38 7.36
C SER A 109 -12.34 4.05 8.08
N ASP A 110 -13.48 3.85 8.72
CA ASP A 110 -13.74 2.63 9.49
C ASP A 110 -14.71 1.73 8.74
#